data_d9cd0deaab4bdd0c1a59393e1d45adcf
#
_entry.id   d9cd0deaab4bdd0c1a59393e1d45adcf
#
_cell.length_a   1.000
_cell.length_b   1.000
_cell.length_c   1.000
_cell.angle_alpha   90.00
_cell.angle_beta   90.00
_cell.angle_gamma   90.00
#
_symmetry.space_group_name_H-M   'P 1'
#
loop_
_entity.id
_entity.type
_entity.pdbx_description
1 polymer ?
#
loop_
_entity_poly.entity_id
_entity_poly.type
_entity_poly.pdbx_seq_one_letter_code
_entity_poly.pdbx_strand_id
1 'polypeptide(L)'
;VKTDEEIHGIVLKGVDEDYDWTYVKSNLVAGTTPQYLDNERSNAVVISKIISDKMMLDVGDEVRIWFVGENMKTRGRKFLIKGIYETGLTECDERFIYCDLNQVRRLNGWDSNMVGHLEINLHDDADVKEANSIIYYNIPTNLISYEAADLYPQIYDWLELQDMNVVIIIVLMMLVAGITMISMLLIIVLERTSTIGILKSMG
;
A
#
# COMPACT_ATOMS: atom_id res chain seq x y z
N VAL A 1 2.31 -10.49 18.17
CA VAL A 1 3.50 -11.35 18.21
C VAL A 1 4.27 -11.07 19.46
N LYS A 2 4.85 -12.09 20.06
CA LYS A 2 5.69 -11.96 21.25
C LYS A 2 6.93 -12.81 21.06
N THR A 3 8.10 -12.21 21.21
CA THR A 3 9.38 -12.88 21.44
C THR A 3 9.78 -12.71 22.90
N ASP A 4 10.95 -13.21 23.28
CA ASP A 4 11.46 -13.07 24.67
C ASP A 4 11.80 -11.61 25.00
N GLU A 5 12.03 -10.76 23.98
CA GLU A 5 12.50 -9.38 24.15
C GLU A 5 11.43 -8.33 23.77
N GLU A 6 10.47 -8.63 22.89
CA GLU A 6 9.52 -7.63 22.38
C GLU A 6 8.10 -8.17 22.17
N ILE A 7 7.12 -7.26 22.30
CA ILE A 7 5.72 -7.50 21.97
C ILE A 7 5.31 -6.52 20.89
N HIS A 8 4.89 -7.05 19.73
CA HIS A 8 4.41 -6.23 18.62
C HIS A 8 2.96 -6.55 18.26
N GLY A 9 2.13 -5.51 18.13
CA GLY A 9 0.73 -5.65 17.72
C GLY A 9 0.64 -5.87 16.20
N ILE A 10 -0.06 -6.91 15.78
CA ILE A 10 -0.22 -7.24 14.37
C ILE A 10 -1.68 -7.54 14.04
N VAL A 11 -2.00 -7.42 12.77
CA VAL A 11 -3.25 -7.91 12.17
C VAL A 11 -2.95 -9.15 11.35
N LEU A 12 -3.63 -10.25 11.66
CA LEU A 12 -3.50 -11.48 10.90
C LEU A 12 -4.51 -11.48 9.76
N LYS A 13 -4.03 -11.32 8.53
CA LYS A 13 -4.84 -11.36 7.32
C LYS A 13 -4.93 -12.81 6.82
N GLY A 14 -6.10 -13.43 7.01
CA GLY A 14 -6.39 -14.76 6.48
C GLY A 14 -6.77 -14.66 5.02
N VAL A 15 -6.07 -15.40 4.17
CA VAL A 15 -6.32 -15.48 2.73
C VAL A 15 -6.60 -16.93 2.34
N ASP A 16 -7.40 -17.12 1.29
CA ASP A 16 -7.80 -18.41 0.76
C ASP A 16 -6.92 -18.90 -0.41
N GLU A 17 -7.36 -19.95 -1.11
CA GLU A 17 -6.62 -20.53 -2.23
C GLU A 17 -6.63 -19.62 -3.47
N ASP A 18 -7.70 -18.83 -3.64
CA ASP A 18 -7.91 -17.94 -4.80
C ASP A 18 -7.23 -16.56 -4.61
N TYR A 19 -6.56 -16.34 -3.49
CA TYR A 19 -5.91 -15.05 -3.21
C TYR A 19 -4.83 -14.73 -4.24
N ASP A 20 -4.93 -13.54 -4.85
CA ASP A 20 -3.91 -13.06 -5.79
C ASP A 20 -2.61 -12.64 -5.07
N TRP A 21 -1.63 -13.52 -5.14
CA TRP A 21 -0.30 -13.30 -4.59
C TRP A 21 0.63 -12.44 -5.46
N THR A 22 0.18 -11.94 -6.61
CA THR A 22 1.04 -11.24 -7.58
C THR A 22 1.75 -10.05 -6.93
N TYR A 23 1.02 -9.24 -6.18
CA TYR A 23 1.59 -8.08 -5.49
C TYR A 23 2.60 -8.47 -4.40
N VAL A 24 2.27 -9.44 -3.56
CA VAL A 24 3.18 -9.91 -2.51
C VAL A 24 4.41 -10.61 -3.11
N LYS A 25 4.24 -11.38 -4.19
CA LYS A 25 5.34 -12.04 -4.90
C LYS A 25 6.31 -11.06 -5.53
N SER A 26 5.83 -9.96 -6.13
CA SER A 26 6.69 -8.93 -6.72
C SER A 26 7.51 -8.18 -5.68
N ASN A 27 7.05 -8.17 -4.43
CA ASN A 27 7.70 -7.51 -3.29
C ASN A 27 8.33 -8.51 -2.30
N LEU A 28 8.54 -9.76 -2.71
CA LEU A 28 9.13 -10.79 -1.86
C LEU A 28 10.64 -10.58 -1.73
N VAL A 29 11.13 -10.45 -0.51
CA VAL A 29 12.56 -10.27 -0.19
C VAL A 29 13.24 -11.61 0.02
N ALA A 30 12.56 -12.56 0.70
CA ALA A 30 13.10 -13.89 0.99
C ALA A 30 11.99 -14.94 1.08
N GLY A 31 12.33 -16.20 0.78
CA GLY A 31 11.42 -17.32 0.88
C GLY A 31 10.44 -17.45 -0.28
N THR A 32 9.26 -17.96 -0.01
CA THR A 32 8.19 -18.19 -1.00
C THR A 32 6.82 -17.92 -0.41
N THR A 33 5.83 -17.59 -1.25
CA THR A 33 4.42 -17.54 -0.83
C THR A 33 3.90 -18.96 -0.61
N PRO A 34 3.18 -19.21 0.49
CA PRO A 34 2.53 -20.51 0.71
C PRO A 34 1.36 -20.69 -0.25
N GLN A 35 1.04 -21.94 -0.56
CA GLN A 35 -0.21 -22.33 -1.20
C GLN A 35 -1.15 -22.82 -0.11
N TYR A 36 -2.30 -22.19 0.02
CA TYR A 36 -3.35 -22.62 0.93
C TYR A 36 -4.37 -23.45 0.17
N LEU A 37 -4.90 -24.48 0.80
CA LEU A 37 -5.92 -25.36 0.26
C LEU A 37 -7.16 -25.29 1.14
N ASP A 38 -8.34 -25.24 0.55
CA ASP A 38 -9.58 -25.08 1.28
C ASP A 38 -9.81 -26.15 2.37
N ASN A 39 -9.36 -27.36 2.13
CA ASN A 39 -9.58 -28.50 3.03
C ASN A 39 -8.41 -28.81 3.98
N GLU A 40 -7.28 -28.11 3.84
CA GLU A 40 -6.09 -28.33 4.66
C GLU A 40 -5.75 -27.05 5.42
N ARG A 41 -5.37 -27.22 6.68
CA ARG A 41 -4.91 -26.10 7.50
C ARG A 41 -3.41 -25.97 7.40
N SER A 42 -2.97 -24.81 6.97
CA SER A 42 -1.55 -24.49 6.94
C SER A 42 -1.17 -23.58 8.12
N ASN A 43 -0.03 -23.86 8.75
CA ASN A 43 0.58 -22.97 9.73
C ASN A 43 1.61 -22.03 9.09
N ALA A 44 1.73 -22.04 7.77
CA ALA A 44 2.65 -21.19 7.04
C ALA A 44 2.15 -19.73 7.05
N VAL A 45 3.07 -18.78 7.23
CA VAL A 45 2.78 -17.35 7.19
C VAL A 45 3.81 -16.62 6.35
N VAL A 46 3.40 -15.47 5.83
CA VAL A 46 4.29 -14.50 5.21
C VAL A 46 4.28 -13.24 6.06
N ILE A 47 5.45 -12.81 6.50
CA ILE A 47 5.62 -11.63 7.34
C ILE A 47 6.31 -10.51 6.56
N SER A 48 6.18 -9.28 7.01
CA SER A 48 6.95 -8.19 6.43
C SER A 48 8.39 -8.18 6.94
N LYS A 49 9.27 -7.55 6.17
CA LYS A 49 10.66 -7.33 6.57
C LYS A 49 10.77 -6.53 7.86
N ILE A 50 9.92 -5.53 8.05
CA ILE A 50 9.88 -4.72 9.27
C ILE A 50 9.59 -5.59 10.50
N ILE A 51 8.61 -6.50 10.39
CA ILE A 51 8.30 -7.44 11.49
C ILE A 51 9.43 -8.44 11.68
N SER A 52 10.03 -8.96 10.60
CA SER A 52 11.19 -9.86 10.64
C SER A 52 12.36 -9.22 11.39
N ASP A 53 12.75 -8.01 11.01
CA ASP A 53 13.87 -7.29 11.61
C ASP A 53 13.59 -6.92 13.09
N LYS A 54 12.39 -6.44 13.42
CA LYS A 54 11.99 -6.11 14.80
C LYS A 54 11.98 -7.34 15.73
N MET A 55 11.57 -8.48 15.19
CA MET A 55 11.41 -9.70 16.00
C MET A 55 12.59 -10.66 15.85
N MET A 56 13.62 -10.29 15.06
CA MET A 56 14.81 -11.12 14.75
C MET A 56 14.43 -12.51 14.25
N LEU A 57 13.53 -12.58 13.27
CA LEU A 57 12.98 -13.81 12.71
C LEU A 57 13.32 -13.92 11.23
N ASP A 58 13.76 -15.12 10.81
CA ASP A 58 14.09 -15.44 9.42
C ASP A 58 13.11 -16.46 8.81
N VAL A 59 13.23 -16.67 7.49
CA VAL A 59 12.49 -17.72 6.79
C VAL A 59 12.85 -19.10 7.34
N GLY A 60 11.84 -19.84 7.75
CA GLY A 60 11.99 -21.16 8.38
C GLY A 60 11.85 -21.15 9.90
N ASP A 61 11.84 -19.97 10.53
CA ASP A 61 11.63 -19.86 11.97
C ASP A 61 10.16 -20.04 12.36
N GLU A 62 9.94 -20.44 13.61
CA GLU A 62 8.62 -20.51 14.22
C GLU A 62 8.31 -19.22 15.00
N VAL A 63 7.26 -18.54 14.60
CA VAL A 63 6.73 -17.38 15.33
C VAL A 63 5.52 -17.76 16.17
N ARG A 64 5.46 -17.28 17.42
CA ARG A 64 4.28 -17.46 18.28
C ARG A 64 3.45 -16.20 18.30
N ILE A 65 2.21 -16.31 17.82
CA ILE A 65 1.22 -15.22 17.79
C ILE A 65 0.20 -15.48 18.89
N TRP A 66 -0.05 -14.44 19.70
CA TRP A 66 -1.03 -14.48 20.78
C TRP A 66 -2.27 -13.70 20.38
N PHE A 67 -3.39 -14.36 20.48
CA PHE A 67 -4.72 -13.78 20.15
C PHE A 67 -5.44 -13.47 21.44
N VAL A 68 -6.04 -12.29 21.50
CA VAL A 68 -6.90 -11.88 22.60
C VAL A 68 -8.35 -12.08 22.14
N GLY A 69 -9.01 -13.10 22.65
CA GLY A 69 -10.43 -13.35 22.36
C GLY A 69 -11.35 -12.44 23.17
N GLU A 70 -12.64 -12.42 22.83
CA GLU A 70 -13.69 -11.59 23.47
C GLU A 70 -13.73 -11.75 25.01
N ASN A 71 -13.35 -12.89 25.54
CA ASN A 71 -13.31 -13.18 26.99
C ASN A 71 -11.96 -12.94 27.64
N MET A 72 -11.09 -12.11 27.06
CA MET A 72 -9.69 -11.86 27.49
C MET A 72 -8.84 -13.14 27.65
N LYS A 73 -9.29 -14.27 27.12
CA LYS A 73 -8.47 -15.49 27.10
C LYS A 73 -7.48 -15.41 25.96
N THR A 74 -6.22 -15.33 26.31
CA THR A 74 -5.12 -15.37 25.33
C THR A 74 -4.92 -16.79 24.83
N ARG A 75 -4.86 -16.96 23.51
CA ARG A 75 -4.53 -18.22 22.84
C ARG A 75 -3.29 -18.03 21.99
N GLY A 76 -2.22 -18.75 22.33
CA GLY A 76 -1.00 -18.75 21.54
C GLY A 76 -1.05 -19.79 20.43
N ARG A 77 -0.63 -19.42 19.23
CA ARG A 77 -0.45 -20.30 18.08
C ARG A 77 0.95 -20.13 17.52
N LYS A 78 1.51 -21.25 17.08
CA LYS A 78 2.80 -21.28 16.37
C LYS A 78 2.57 -21.30 14.88
N PHE A 79 3.29 -20.45 14.17
CA PHE A 79 3.29 -20.35 12.72
C PHE A 79 4.73 -20.48 12.20
N LEU A 80 4.87 -21.06 11.01
CA LEU A 80 6.13 -21.21 10.32
C LEU A 80 6.29 -20.11 9.27
N ILE A 81 7.35 -19.34 9.33
CA ILE A 81 7.63 -18.29 8.36
C ILE A 81 8.08 -18.91 7.04
N LYS A 82 7.31 -18.71 5.97
CA LYS A 82 7.61 -19.20 4.62
C LYS A 82 8.18 -18.14 3.70
N GLY A 83 7.85 -16.88 3.95
CA GLY A 83 8.34 -15.77 3.16
C GLY A 83 8.37 -14.47 3.93
N ILE A 84 9.21 -13.56 3.45
CA ILE A 84 9.36 -12.20 3.96
C ILE A 84 9.16 -11.25 2.79
N TYR A 85 8.24 -10.27 2.93
CA TYR A 85 7.92 -9.27 1.93
C TYR A 85 8.23 -7.85 2.40
N GLU A 86 8.39 -6.90 1.46
CA GLU A 86 8.62 -5.49 1.73
C GLU A 86 7.91 -4.66 0.66
N THR A 87 6.78 -4.05 0.99
CA THR A 87 6.00 -3.26 0.02
C THR A 87 6.44 -1.81 -0.07
N GLY A 88 7.20 -1.33 0.91
CA GLY A 88 7.58 0.08 1.07
C GLY A 88 6.48 0.93 1.71
N LEU A 89 5.31 0.37 1.99
CA LEU A 89 4.24 1.01 2.75
C LEU A 89 4.40 0.66 4.24
N THR A 90 5.15 1.49 4.96
CA THR A 90 5.51 1.23 6.37
C THR A 90 4.31 0.88 7.23
N GLU A 91 3.19 1.60 7.09
CA GLU A 91 1.99 1.38 7.88
C GLU A 91 1.35 0.00 7.65
N CYS A 92 1.41 -0.52 6.43
CA CYS A 92 0.95 -1.86 6.10
C CYS A 92 1.97 -2.91 6.54
N ASP A 93 3.26 -2.66 6.25
CA ASP A 93 4.35 -3.58 6.55
C ASP A 93 4.55 -3.78 8.06
N GLU A 94 4.22 -2.79 8.89
CA GLU A 94 4.27 -2.93 10.34
C GLU A 94 3.14 -3.77 10.93
N ARG A 95 2.02 -3.92 10.23
CA ARG A 95 0.80 -4.47 10.82
C ARG A 95 0.40 -5.83 10.27
N PHE A 96 0.55 -6.08 8.98
CA PHE A 96 -0.04 -7.24 8.34
C PHE A 96 0.89 -8.45 8.29
N ILE A 97 0.32 -9.61 8.69
CA ILE A 97 0.88 -10.93 8.47
C ILE A 97 -0.15 -11.74 7.68
N TYR A 98 0.26 -12.34 6.58
CA TYR A 98 -0.59 -13.20 5.77
C TYR A 98 -0.57 -14.63 6.28
N CYS A 99 -1.74 -15.23 6.42
CA CYS A 99 -1.89 -16.62 6.87
C CYS A 99 -3.07 -17.31 6.17
N ASP A 100 -3.23 -18.60 6.41
CA ASP A 100 -4.37 -19.36 5.95
C ASP A 100 -5.69 -18.87 6.61
N LEU A 101 -6.71 -18.60 5.79
CA LEU A 101 -8.05 -18.18 6.22
C LEU A 101 -8.68 -19.17 7.19
N ASN A 102 -8.43 -20.48 7.03
CA ASN A 102 -8.95 -21.52 7.92
C ASN A 102 -8.38 -21.43 9.34
N GLN A 103 -7.18 -20.84 9.52
CA GLN A 103 -6.65 -20.53 10.86
C GLN A 103 -7.43 -19.37 11.51
N VAL A 104 -7.76 -18.33 10.76
CA VAL A 104 -8.54 -17.18 11.24
C VAL A 104 -9.96 -17.60 11.58
N ARG A 105 -10.61 -18.38 10.72
CA ARG A 105 -11.94 -18.96 10.99
C ARG A 105 -11.95 -19.72 12.32
N ARG A 106 -10.98 -20.59 12.54
CA ARG A 106 -10.86 -21.34 13.79
C ARG A 106 -10.61 -20.49 15.02
N LEU A 107 -9.81 -19.42 14.88
CA LEU A 107 -9.52 -18.53 16.01
C LEU A 107 -10.75 -17.77 16.47
N ASN A 108 -11.59 -17.36 15.52
CA ASN A 108 -12.83 -16.64 15.77
C ASN A 108 -14.04 -17.55 16.02
N GLY A 109 -13.90 -18.88 15.84
CA GLY A 109 -15.02 -19.82 15.95
C GLY A 109 -16.03 -19.67 14.81
N TRP A 110 -15.58 -19.24 13.65
CA TRP A 110 -16.40 -19.05 12.45
C TRP A 110 -16.60 -20.36 11.69
N ASP A 111 -17.75 -20.47 11.03
CA ASP A 111 -18.03 -21.55 10.10
C ASP A 111 -17.20 -21.42 8.81
N SER A 112 -17.12 -22.50 8.04
CA SER A 112 -16.33 -22.56 6.80
C SER A 112 -16.74 -21.52 5.75
N ASN A 113 -17.98 -21.06 5.77
CA ASN A 113 -18.53 -20.07 4.83
C ASN A 113 -18.46 -18.62 5.34
N MET A 114 -17.88 -18.40 6.52
CA MET A 114 -17.75 -17.06 7.09
C MET A 114 -16.41 -16.44 6.73
N VAL A 115 -16.45 -15.15 6.36
CA VAL A 115 -15.30 -14.29 6.11
C VAL A 115 -15.53 -12.94 6.78
N GLY A 116 -14.46 -12.25 7.12
CA GLY A 116 -14.53 -10.93 7.75
C GLY A 116 -14.85 -9.83 6.76
N HIS A 117 -14.28 -9.90 5.57
CA HIS A 117 -14.50 -8.96 4.46
C HIS A 117 -14.15 -9.62 3.12
N LEU A 118 -14.64 -9.02 2.07
CA LEU A 118 -14.35 -9.38 0.68
C LEU A 118 -13.52 -8.24 0.07
N GLU A 119 -12.42 -8.57 -0.58
CA GLU A 119 -11.62 -7.62 -1.34
C GLU A 119 -11.97 -7.75 -2.83
N ILE A 120 -12.22 -6.61 -3.47
CA ILE A 120 -12.52 -6.54 -4.89
C ILE A 120 -11.42 -5.76 -5.56
N ASN A 121 -10.65 -6.43 -6.41
CA ASN A 121 -9.63 -5.79 -7.22
C ASN A 121 -10.24 -5.30 -8.53
N LEU A 122 -10.02 -4.04 -8.85
CA LEU A 122 -10.44 -3.43 -10.09
C LEU A 122 -9.31 -3.47 -11.12
N HIS A 123 -9.66 -3.38 -12.39
CA HIS A 123 -8.67 -3.17 -13.44
C HIS A 123 -8.10 -1.75 -13.35
N ASP A 124 -6.87 -1.55 -13.84
CA ASP A 124 -6.11 -0.30 -13.70
C ASP A 124 -6.81 0.94 -14.31
N ASP A 125 -7.69 0.74 -15.30
CA ASP A 125 -8.46 1.77 -16.00
C ASP A 125 -9.86 2.02 -15.42
N ALA A 126 -10.25 1.30 -14.37
CA ALA A 126 -11.58 1.41 -13.79
C ALA A 126 -11.70 2.63 -12.85
N ASP A 127 -12.81 3.35 -12.95
CA ASP A 127 -13.14 4.39 -11.98
C ASP A 127 -13.63 3.76 -10.67
N VAL A 128 -12.84 3.94 -9.61
CA VAL A 128 -13.10 3.37 -8.28
C VAL A 128 -14.43 3.88 -7.72
N LYS A 129 -14.77 5.16 -7.91
CA LYS A 129 -16.02 5.74 -7.39
C LYS A 129 -17.25 5.20 -8.11
N GLU A 130 -17.16 5.05 -9.42
CA GLU A 130 -18.23 4.43 -10.21
C GLU A 130 -18.43 2.97 -9.82
N ALA A 131 -17.34 2.20 -9.72
CA ALA A 131 -17.38 0.81 -9.30
C ALA A 131 -17.96 0.65 -7.90
N ASN A 132 -17.54 1.49 -6.93
CA ASN A 132 -18.09 1.47 -5.57
C ASN A 132 -19.58 1.78 -5.55
N SER A 133 -20.05 2.73 -6.37
CA SER A 133 -21.48 3.02 -6.49
C SER A 133 -22.26 1.82 -7.00
N ILE A 134 -21.77 1.14 -8.03
CA ILE A 134 -22.41 -0.06 -8.59
C ILE A 134 -22.46 -1.18 -7.53
N ILE A 135 -21.37 -1.39 -6.81
CA ILE A 135 -21.29 -2.40 -5.73
C ILE A 135 -22.30 -2.04 -4.64
N TYR A 136 -22.28 -0.81 -4.13
CA TYR A 136 -23.16 -0.36 -3.05
C TYR A 136 -24.64 -0.61 -3.33
N TYR A 137 -25.10 -0.39 -4.56
CA TYR A 137 -26.50 -0.62 -4.95
C TYR A 137 -26.85 -2.11 -5.16
N ASN A 138 -25.88 -2.98 -5.34
CA ASN A 138 -26.09 -4.38 -5.63
C ASN A 138 -25.80 -5.32 -4.45
N ILE A 139 -25.16 -4.85 -3.38
CA ILE A 139 -24.89 -5.67 -2.18
C ILE A 139 -26.11 -5.71 -1.25
N PRO A 140 -26.28 -6.79 -0.47
CA PRO A 140 -27.28 -6.87 0.57
C PRO A 140 -27.08 -5.78 1.63
N THR A 141 -28.19 -5.32 2.26
CA THR A 141 -28.19 -4.24 3.26
C THR A 141 -27.37 -4.52 4.53
N ASN A 142 -26.95 -5.74 4.75
CA ASN A 142 -26.08 -6.14 5.86
C ASN A 142 -24.58 -6.01 5.54
N LEU A 143 -24.24 -5.62 4.31
CA LEU A 143 -22.86 -5.35 3.88
C LEU A 143 -22.69 -3.87 3.59
N ILE A 144 -21.47 -3.38 3.76
CA ILE A 144 -21.08 -1.99 3.47
C ILE A 144 -19.83 -2.06 2.60
N SER A 145 -19.80 -1.32 1.50
CA SER A 145 -18.59 -1.17 0.69
C SER A 145 -17.81 0.07 1.13
N TYR A 146 -16.49 -0.06 1.17
CA TYR A 146 -15.53 1.00 1.42
C TYR A 146 -14.54 1.08 0.28
N GLU A 147 -14.16 2.28 -0.09
CA GLU A 147 -13.01 2.48 -0.95
C GLU A 147 -11.70 2.32 -0.15
N ALA A 148 -10.63 1.94 -0.81
CA ALA A 148 -9.32 1.85 -0.15
C ALA A 148 -8.89 3.20 0.44
N ALA A 149 -9.29 4.31 -0.20
CA ALA A 149 -9.05 5.66 0.29
C ALA A 149 -9.72 5.93 1.66
N ASP A 150 -10.92 5.39 1.89
CA ASP A 150 -11.63 5.53 3.17
C ASP A 150 -10.95 4.73 4.30
N LEU A 151 -10.31 3.63 3.97
CA LEU A 151 -9.62 2.78 4.94
C LEU A 151 -8.21 3.29 5.28
N TYR A 152 -7.56 3.95 4.32
CA TYR A 152 -6.20 4.46 4.45
C TYR A 152 -6.09 5.94 4.09
N PRO A 153 -6.87 6.84 4.72
CA PRO A 153 -6.92 8.25 4.35
C PRO A 153 -5.54 8.93 4.39
N GLN A 154 -4.69 8.56 5.35
CA GLN A 154 -3.36 9.16 5.50
C GLN A 154 -2.47 8.96 4.26
N ILE A 155 -2.55 7.79 3.60
CA ILE A 155 -1.78 7.50 2.38
C ILE A 155 -2.32 8.33 1.23
N TYR A 156 -3.64 8.40 1.06
CA TYR A 156 -4.27 9.13 -0.04
C TYR A 156 -4.14 10.64 0.13
N ASP A 157 -4.30 11.18 1.34
CA ASP A 157 -4.07 12.59 1.65
C ASP A 157 -2.62 13.01 1.34
N TRP A 158 -1.65 12.13 1.66
CA TRP A 158 -0.25 12.40 1.34
C TRP A 158 0.02 12.41 -0.17
N LEU A 159 -0.59 11.51 -0.93
CA LEU A 159 -0.51 11.49 -2.40
C LEU A 159 -1.13 12.75 -3.00
N GLU A 160 -2.30 13.19 -2.53
CA GLU A 160 -2.95 14.41 -3.00
C GLU A 160 -2.09 15.66 -2.73
N LEU A 161 -1.46 15.74 -1.55
CA LEU A 161 -0.51 16.81 -1.24
C LEU A 161 0.70 16.79 -2.17
N GLN A 162 1.19 15.62 -2.57
CA GLN A 162 2.30 15.49 -3.49
C GLN A 162 1.93 15.97 -4.90
N ASP A 163 0.75 15.62 -5.39
CA ASP A 163 0.24 16.10 -6.69
C ASP A 163 0.09 17.61 -6.70
N MET A 164 -0.44 18.22 -5.63
CA MET A 164 -0.51 19.66 -5.49
C MET A 164 0.87 20.33 -5.52
N ASN A 165 1.87 19.74 -4.86
CA ASN A 165 3.24 20.24 -4.92
C ASN A 165 3.82 20.24 -6.34
N VAL A 166 3.55 19.21 -7.12
CA VAL A 166 3.98 19.12 -8.53
C VAL A 166 3.39 20.27 -9.34
N VAL A 167 2.09 20.54 -9.18
CA VAL A 167 1.42 21.66 -9.86
C VAL A 167 2.05 23.01 -9.49
N ILE A 168 2.31 23.25 -8.21
CA ILE A 168 2.98 24.47 -7.72
C ILE A 168 4.37 24.62 -8.37
N ILE A 169 5.16 23.56 -8.40
CA ILE A 169 6.50 23.59 -9.00
C ILE A 169 6.41 23.91 -10.49
N ILE A 170 5.50 23.29 -11.24
CA ILE A 170 5.31 23.54 -12.68
C ILE A 170 4.93 25.03 -12.92
N VAL A 171 4.01 25.59 -12.15
CA VAL A 171 3.62 27.00 -12.26
C VAL A 171 4.82 27.92 -11.99
N LEU A 172 5.59 27.62 -10.95
CA LEU A 172 6.77 28.41 -10.58
C LEU A 172 7.87 28.33 -11.65
N MET A 173 8.11 27.15 -12.21
CA MET A 173 9.04 26.96 -13.34
C MET A 173 8.59 27.75 -14.56
N MET A 174 7.31 27.74 -14.90
CA MET A 174 6.76 28.47 -16.03
C MET A 174 6.93 29.99 -15.85
N LEU A 175 6.75 30.50 -14.63
CA LEU A 175 6.95 31.90 -14.28
C LEU A 175 8.42 32.32 -14.43
N VAL A 176 9.36 31.52 -13.91
CA VAL A 176 10.81 31.78 -14.03
C VAL A 176 11.24 31.72 -15.49
N ALA A 177 10.78 30.73 -16.26
CA ALA A 177 11.05 30.63 -17.68
C ALA A 177 10.57 31.87 -18.46
N GLY A 178 9.37 32.38 -18.14
CA GLY A 178 8.82 33.62 -18.72
C GLY A 178 9.69 34.85 -18.45
N ILE A 179 10.13 35.03 -17.21
CA ILE A 179 11.02 36.14 -16.81
C ILE A 179 12.38 36.05 -17.54
N THR A 180 12.96 34.87 -17.61
CA THR A 180 14.25 34.67 -18.31
C THR A 180 14.11 34.93 -19.81
N MET A 181 13.01 34.51 -20.42
CA MET A 181 12.77 34.78 -21.83
C MET A 181 12.63 36.29 -22.12
N ILE A 182 11.88 37.04 -21.29
CA ILE A 182 11.74 38.48 -21.39
C ILE A 182 13.10 39.17 -21.24
N SER A 183 13.91 38.75 -20.25
CA SER A 183 15.25 39.30 -20.00
C SER A 183 16.17 39.08 -21.18
N MET A 184 16.13 37.89 -21.79
CA MET A 184 16.94 37.57 -22.97
C MET A 184 16.53 38.39 -24.18
N LEU A 185 15.22 38.60 -24.41
CA LEU A 185 14.75 39.43 -25.47
C LEU A 185 15.15 40.90 -25.28
N LEU A 186 15.10 41.43 -24.06
CA LEU A 186 15.54 42.78 -23.74
C LEU A 186 17.03 42.97 -24.05
N ILE A 187 17.91 42.01 -23.67
CA ILE A 187 19.32 42.06 -23.95
C ILE A 187 19.56 42.11 -25.46
N ILE A 188 18.92 41.24 -26.24
CA ILE A 188 19.04 41.16 -27.68
C ILE A 188 18.62 42.53 -28.34
N VAL A 189 17.50 43.10 -27.87
CA VAL A 189 17.02 44.38 -28.38
C VAL A 189 18.00 45.50 -28.08
N LEU A 190 18.55 45.58 -26.86
CA LEU A 190 19.52 46.57 -26.44
C LEU A 190 20.83 46.44 -27.21
N GLU A 191 21.32 45.24 -27.47
CA GLU A 191 22.53 44.99 -28.24
C GLU A 191 22.39 45.38 -29.72
N ARG A 192 21.21 45.18 -30.28
CA ARG A 192 20.89 45.56 -31.67
C ARG A 192 20.56 47.05 -31.88
N THR A 193 20.24 47.81 -30.83
CA THR A 193 19.93 49.26 -30.96
C THR A 193 21.11 50.05 -31.53
N SER A 194 22.32 49.71 -31.16
CA SER A 194 23.54 50.37 -31.75
C SER A 194 23.64 50.12 -33.25
N THR A 195 23.44 48.86 -33.68
CA THR A 195 23.48 48.49 -35.11
C THR A 195 22.35 49.16 -35.93
N ILE A 196 21.15 49.22 -35.36
CA ILE A 196 19.97 49.89 -35.98
C ILE A 196 20.22 51.40 -36.08
N GLY A 197 20.82 52.02 -35.04
CA GLY A 197 21.21 53.42 -35.05
C GLY A 197 22.20 53.78 -36.17
N ILE A 198 23.21 52.96 -36.39
CA ILE A 198 24.19 53.14 -37.47
C ILE A 198 23.51 52.98 -38.85
N LEU A 199 22.71 51.96 -39.04
CA LEU A 199 21.97 51.73 -40.28
C LEU A 199 21.04 52.90 -40.61
N LYS A 200 20.35 53.45 -39.60
CA LYS A 200 19.44 54.60 -39.78
C LYS A 200 20.18 55.91 -40.05
N SER A 201 21.43 56.03 -39.65
CA SER A 201 22.24 57.22 -39.94
C SER A 201 22.87 57.21 -41.34
N MET A 202 22.91 56.05 -42.00
CA MET A 202 23.42 55.92 -43.36
C MET A 202 22.40 55.99 -44.47
N GLY A 203 21.11 56.21 -44.14
CA GLY A 203 20.00 56.34 -45.08
C GLY A 203 18.84 55.52 -44.66
#